data_c6153d914c124bd0812c90c4ab48c0b5
#
_entry.id   c6153d914c124bd0812c90c4ab48c0b5
#
_cell.length_a   1.000
_cell.length_b   1.000
_cell.length_c   1.000
_cell.angle_alpha   90.00
_cell.angle_beta   90.00
_cell.angle_gamma   90.00
#
_symmetry.space_group_name_H-M   'P 1'
#
loop_
_entity.id
_entity.type
_entity.pdbx_description
1 polymer ?
#
loop_
_entity_poly.entity_id
_entity_poly.type
_entity_poly.pdbx_seq_one_letter_code
_entity_poly.pdbx_strand_id
1 'polypeptide(L)'
;MRKNLFAGESGSLYLFALCGISILGSIFSYILVGRTGSFAGMSIASWVSYAVTQVAIVLVVWFFSMWRRYDVFAVAKIRPMKDARRWLLLFPITVFTIIAFLPVSMLFQEFFNLIGFRGGVSAGTIEFDNAGVFFLAVFVIALLPALGEEFLMRGNVLPGLASRGAV
;
A
#
# COMPACT_ATOMS: atom_id res chain seq x y z
N MET A 1 -23.93 -6.45 17.06
CA MET A 1 -24.11 -7.61 16.18
C MET A 1 -22.91 -7.66 15.21
N ARG A 2 -21.98 -8.61 15.34
CA ARG A 2 -20.93 -8.84 14.35
C ARG A 2 -21.60 -9.44 13.12
N LYS A 3 -21.82 -8.66 12.06
CA LYS A 3 -22.15 -9.24 10.76
C LYS A 3 -20.89 -9.93 10.27
N ASN A 4 -20.96 -11.23 10.02
CA ASN A 4 -19.85 -11.99 9.47
C ASN A 4 -19.52 -11.42 8.08
N LEU A 5 -18.26 -11.08 7.87
CA LEU A 5 -17.75 -10.73 6.55
C LEU A 5 -17.71 -12.00 5.68
N PHE A 6 -18.25 -11.92 4.47
CA PHE A 6 -18.18 -13.04 3.54
C PHE A 6 -16.88 -12.97 2.73
N ALA A 7 -16.25 -14.13 2.55
CA ALA A 7 -14.98 -14.19 1.83
C ALA A 7 -15.07 -13.64 0.39
N GLY A 8 -16.22 -13.85 -0.30
CA GLY A 8 -16.44 -13.30 -1.64
C GLY A 8 -16.48 -11.76 -1.65
N GLU A 9 -17.14 -11.15 -0.66
CA GLU A 9 -17.19 -9.69 -0.54
C GLU A 9 -15.80 -9.11 -0.20
N SER A 10 -15.07 -9.76 0.68
CA SER A 10 -13.72 -9.36 1.05
C SER A 10 -12.74 -9.51 -0.12
N GLY A 11 -12.87 -10.58 -0.91
CA GLY A 11 -12.08 -10.80 -2.12
C GLY A 11 -12.38 -9.78 -3.20
N SER A 12 -13.66 -9.46 -3.44
CA SER A 12 -14.05 -8.44 -4.42
C SER A 12 -13.58 -7.04 -4.01
N LEU A 13 -13.66 -6.69 -2.72
CA LEU A 13 -13.14 -5.43 -2.22
C LEU A 13 -11.61 -5.34 -2.37
N TYR A 14 -10.92 -6.44 -2.11
CA TYR A 14 -9.47 -6.52 -2.28
C TYR A 14 -9.07 -6.27 -3.75
N LEU A 15 -9.72 -6.96 -4.69
CA LEU A 15 -9.48 -6.76 -6.12
C LEU A 15 -9.82 -5.33 -6.56
N PHE A 16 -10.94 -4.78 -6.07
CA PHE A 16 -11.32 -3.40 -6.37
C PHE A 16 -10.29 -2.40 -5.81
N ALA A 17 -9.84 -2.59 -4.58
CA ALA A 17 -8.87 -1.69 -3.97
C ALA A 17 -7.50 -1.76 -4.68
N LEU A 18 -6.97 -2.96 -4.91
CA LEU A 18 -5.64 -3.10 -5.53
C LEU A 18 -5.66 -2.79 -7.03
N CYS A 19 -6.58 -3.36 -7.78
CA CYS A 19 -6.61 -3.17 -9.24
C CYS A 19 -7.32 -1.87 -9.62
N GLY A 20 -8.53 -1.66 -9.12
CA GLY A 20 -9.36 -0.51 -9.51
C GLY A 20 -8.73 0.82 -9.10
N ILE A 21 -8.33 0.95 -7.84
CA ILE A 21 -7.74 2.20 -7.33
C ILE A 21 -6.36 2.42 -7.93
N SER A 22 -5.55 1.37 -8.12
CA SER A 22 -4.24 1.48 -8.75
C SER A 22 -4.33 1.90 -10.22
N ILE A 23 -5.31 1.38 -10.97
CA ILE A 23 -5.57 1.81 -12.34
C ILE A 23 -6.00 3.27 -12.37
N LEU A 24 -6.92 3.69 -11.50
CA LEU A 24 -7.35 5.08 -11.40
C LEU A 24 -6.18 6.00 -11.03
N GLY A 25 -5.33 5.61 -10.10
CA GLY A 25 -4.12 6.34 -9.75
C GLY A 25 -3.15 6.48 -10.92
N SER A 26 -2.99 5.43 -11.73
CA SER A 26 -2.15 5.45 -12.92
C SER A 26 -2.72 6.36 -14.01
N ILE A 27 -4.03 6.33 -14.24
CA ILE A 27 -4.70 7.25 -15.19
C ILE A 27 -4.55 8.70 -14.72
N PHE A 28 -4.75 8.96 -13.43
CA PHE A 28 -4.61 10.28 -12.85
C PHE A 28 -3.17 10.81 -13.00
N SER A 29 -2.18 9.96 -12.69
CA SER A 29 -0.77 10.28 -12.89
C SER A 29 -0.47 10.59 -14.35
N TYR A 30 -0.98 9.79 -15.29
CA TYR A 30 -0.80 10.00 -16.73
C TYR A 30 -1.37 11.34 -17.21
N ILE A 31 -2.55 11.72 -16.73
CA ILE A 31 -3.18 13.01 -17.08
C ILE A 31 -2.35 14.21 -16.56
N LEU A 32 -1.72 14.06 -15.41
CA LEU A 32 -0.93 15.12 -14.78
C LEU A 32 0.53 15.16 -15.26
N VAL A 33 1.05 14.07 -15.82
CA VAL A 33 2.40 14.03 -16.38
C VAL A 33 2.54 15.09 -17.48
N GLY A 34 3.60 15.86 -17.40
CA GLY A 34 3.85 16.98 -18.35
C GLY A 34 3.13 18.29 -18.02
N ARG A 35 2.15 18.28 -17.08
CA ARG A 35 1.46 19.48 -16.59
C ARG A 35 1.97 19.99 -15.25
N THR A 36 2.72 19.16 -14.55
CA THR A 36 3.28 19.46 -13.23
C THR A 36 4.80 19.38 -13.27
N GLY A 37 5.46 20.21 -12.48
CA GLY A 37 6.91 20.18 -12.32
C GLY A 37 7.42 18.93 -11.57
N SER A 38 8.72 18.90 -11.36
CA SER A 38 9.38 17.90 -10.50
C SER A 38 9.65 18.48 -9.12
N PHE A 39 9.61 17.62 -8.11
CA PHE A 39 9.99 17.90 -6.74
C PHE A 39 10.83 16.74 -6.21
N ALA A 40 12.01 17.04 -5.72
CA ALA A 40 12.94 16.06 -5.17
C ALA A 40 13.23 14.87 -6.14
N GLY A 41 13.50 15.18 -7.42
CA GLY A 41 13.82 14.19 -8.44
C GLY A 41 12.63 13.41 -9.01
N MET A 42 11.43 13.52 -8.41
CA MET A 42 10.22 12.84 -8.84
C MET A 42 9.15 13.84 -9.29
N SER A 43 8.31 13.46 -10.26
CA SER A 43 7.22 14.34 -10.71
C SER A 43 6.21 14.59 -9.58
N ILE A 44 5.69 15.80 -9.46
CA ILE A 44 4.62 16.14 -8.51
C ILE A 44 3.40 15.25 -8.75
N ALA A 45 3.11 14.93 -10.02
CA ALA A 45 2.04 14.00 -10.37
C ALA A 45 2.21 12.62 -9.72
N SER A 46 3.43 12.10 -9.66
CA SER A 46 3.72 10.81 -9.00
C SER A 46 3.51 10.90 -7.48
N TRP A 47 4.02 11.95 -6.84
CA TRP A 47 3.81 12.18 -5.39
C TRP A 47 2.32 12.20 -5.02
N VAL A 48 1.55 13.00 -5.78
CA VAL A 48 0.10 13.11 -5.56
C VAL A 48 -0.61 11.80 -5.84
N SER A 49 -0.26 11.10 -6.93
CA SER A 49 -0.84 9.81 -7.28
C SER A 49 -0.62 8.76 -6.20
N TYR A 50 0.59 8.65 -5.64
CA TYR A 50 0.87 7.75 -4.52
C TYR A 50 0.01 8.08 -3.31
N ALA A 51 0.00 9.35 -2.88
CA ALA A 51 -0.79 9.77 -1.72
C ALA A 51 -2.30 9.51 -1.91
N VAL A 52 -2.85 9.94 -3.05
CA VAL A 52 -4.27 9.80 -3.37
C VAL A 52 -4.68 8.32 -3.44
N THR A 53 -3.87 7.48 -4.07
CA THR A 53 -4.16 6.04 -4.18
C THR A 53 -4.26 5.39 -2.79
N GLN A 54 -3.33 5.68 -1.90
CA GLN A 54 -3.34 5.09 -0.55
C GLN A 54 -4.46 5.62 0.33
N VAL A 55 -4.74 6.92 0.26
CA VAL A 55 -5.89 7.51 0.94
C VAL A 55 -7.21 6.90 0.42
N ALA A 56 -7.33 6.70 -0.89
CA ALA A 56 -8.50 6.07 -1.50
C ALA A 56 -8.70 4.63 -1.00
N ILE A 57 -7.63 3.83 -0.85
CA ILE A 57 -7.72 2.48 -0.27
C ILE A 57 -8.29 2.53 1.15
N VAL A 58 -7.77 3.41 2.01
CA VAL A 58 -8.25 3.57 3.38
C VAL A 58 -9.72 3.98 3.39
N LEU A 59 -10.10 4.96 2.56
CA LEU A 59 -11.48 5.43 2.47
C LEU A 59 -12.43 4.34 1.99
N VAL A 60 -12.05 3.55 0.99
CA VAL A 60 -12.88 2.43 0.50
C VAL A 60 -13.12 1.41 1.60
N VAL A 61 -12.09 1.02 2.34
CA VAL A 61 -12.23 0.08 3.47
C VAL A 61 -13.12 0.69 4.56
N TRP A 62 -12.95 1.97 4.86
CA TRP A 62 -13.74 2.66 5.87
C TRP A 62 -15.21 2.77 5.47
N PHE A 63 -15.53 3.22 4.24
CA PHE A 63 -16.89 3.26 3.73
C PHE A 63 -17.54 1.88 3.70
N PHE A 64 -16.79 0.87 3.29
CA PHE A 64 -17.28 -0.51 3.30
C PHE A 64 -17.60 -0.99 4.72
N SER A 65 -16.76 -0.64 5.71
CA SER A 65 -17.02 -0.97 7.11
C SER A 65 -18.28 -0.30 7.64
N MET A 66 -18.50 0.96 7.26
CA MET A 66 -19.73 1.70 7.62
C MET A 66 -20.98 1.07 6.98
N TRP A 67 -20.90 0.73 5.70
CA TRP A 67 -21.98 0.07 4.97
C TRP A 67 -22.33 -1.29 5.58
N ARG A 68 -21.33 -2.08 5.92
CA ARG A 68 -21.51 -3.39 6.55
C ARG A 68 -21.71 -3.33 8.07
N ARG A 69 -21.66 -2.13 8.67
CA ARG A 69 -21.86 -1.88 10.11
C ARG A 69 -20.95 -2.73 11.01
N TYR A 70 -19.66 -2.79 10.70
CA TYR A 70 -18.66 -3.40 11.57
C TYR A 70 -17.55 -2.40 11.89
N ASP A 71 -16.92 -2.58 13.06
CA ASP A 71 -15.79 -1.75 13.48
C ASP A 71 -14.49 -2.34 12.91
N VAL A 72 -13.91 -1.63 11.92
CA VAL A 72 -12.68 -2.05 11.26
C VAL A 72 -11.50 -2.11 12.24
N PHE A 73 -11.42 -1.22 13.21
CA PHE A 73 -10.34 -1.19 14.20
C PHE A 73 -10.41 -2.37 15.15
N ALA A 74 -11.62 -2.70 15.62
CA ALA A 74 -11.85 -3.84 16.48
C ALA A 74 -11.56 -5.18 15.74
N VAL A 75 -11.91 -5.25 14.46
CA VAL A 75 -11.69 -6.43 13.61
C VAL A 75 -10.21 -6.59 13.27
N ALA A 76 -9.54 -5.51 12.86
CA ALA A 76 -8.11 -5.50 12.55
C ALA A 76 -7.20 -5.80 13.76
N LYS A 77 -7.76 -5.74 14.97
CA LYS A 77 -7.03 -5.97 16.25
C LYS A 77 -5.75 -5.12 16.34
N ILE A 78 -5.80 -3.91 15.79
CA ILE A 78 -4.66 -2.98 15.84
C ILE A 78 -4.43 -2.60 17.30
N ARG A 79 -3.38 -3.13 17.88
CA ARG A 79 -2.97 -2.82 19.25
C ARG A 79 -1.56 -2.24 19.22
N PRO A 80 -1.31 -1.15 19.93
CA PRO A 80 0.04 -0.61 20.05
C PRO A 80 0.97 -1.64 20.70
N MET A 81 2.10 -1.87 20.10
CA MET A 81 3.11 -2.76 20.62
C MET A 81 3.84 -2.08 21.78
N LYS A 82 3.64 -2.59 22.99
CA LYS A 82 4.20 -2.01 24.23
C LYS A 82 5.59 -2.55 24.57
N ASP A 83 6.03 -3.61 23.91
CA ASP A 83 7.27 -4.31 24.22
C ASP A 83 8.42 -3.81 23.33
N ALA A 84 9.37 -3.11 23.93
CA ALA A 84 10.54 -2.59 23.23
C ALA A 84 11.40 -3.68 22.58
N ARG A 85 11.45 -4.90 23.16
CA ARG A 85 12.20 -6.04 22.58
C ARG A 85 11.65 -6.45 21.23
N ARG A 86 10.34 -6.36 21.04
CA ARG A 86 9.69 -6.69 19.76
C ARG A 86 10.04 -5.67 18.68
N TRP A 87 10.16 -4.39 19.05
CA TRP A 87 10.63 -3.35 18.12
C TRP A 87 12.09 -3.60 17.71
N LEU A 88 12.93 -3.98 18.66
CA LEU A 88 14.33 -4.30 18.37
C LEU A 88 14.47 -5.51 17.41
N LEU A 89 13.59 -6.51 17.53
CA LEU A 89 13.58 -7.66 16.65
C LEU A 89 12.98 -7.36 15.26
N LEU A 90 12.01 -6.45 15.17
CA LEU A 90 11.41 -6.06 13.90
C LEU A 90 12.42 -5.39 12.97
N PHE A 91 13.32 -4.57 13.51
CA PHE A 91 14.31 -3.87 12.71
C PHE A 91 15.18 -4.81 11.87
N PRO A 92 15.91 -5.78 12.46
CA PRO A 92 16.70 -6.70 11.64
C PRO A 92 15.85 -7.57 10.72
N ILE A 93 14.65 -8.01 11.13
CA ILE A 93 13.74 -8.76 10.27
C ILE A 93 13.38 -7.93 9.03
N THR A 94 13.06 -6.65 9.20
CA THR A 94 12.75 -5.76 8.07
C THR A 94 13.94 -5.61 7.13
N VAL A 95 15.14 -5.39 7.67
CA VAL A 95 16.37 -5.26 6.87
C VAL A 95 16.65 -6.55 6.09
N PHE A 96 16.59 -7.71 6.75
CA PHE A 96 16.80 -9.00 6.08
C PHE A 96 15.73 -9.28 5.02
N THR A 97 14.48 -8.91 5.28
CA THR A 97 13.39 -9.04 4.29
C THR A 97 13.68 -8.20 3.05
N ILE A 98 14.07 -6.94 3.22
CA ILE A 98 14.44 -6.06 2.10
C ILE A 98 15.59 -6.70 1.29
N ILE A 99 16.66 -7.12 1.95
CA ILE A 99 17.82 -7.74 1.30
C ILE A 99 17.40 -9.02 0.55
N ALA A 100 16.55 -9.85 1.13
CA ALA A 100 16.07 -11.08 0.51
C ALA A 100 15.16 -10.82 -0.73
N PHE A 101 14.40 -9.72 -0.73
CA PHE A 101 13.53 -9.35 -1.85
C PHE A 101 14.26 -8.65 -3.00
N LEU A 102 15.45 -8.07 -2.78
CA LEU A 102 16.21 -7.39 -3.83
C LEU A 102 16.46 -8.31 -5.05
N PRO A 103 17.04 -9.52 -4.92
CA PRO A 103 17.27 -10.39 -6.09
C PRO A 103 15.96 -10.82 -6.74
N VAL A 104 14.89 -11.01 -5.98
CA VAL A 104 13.57 -11.36 -6.52
C VAL A 104 13.03 -10.22 -7.39
N SER A 105 13.12 -8.98 -6.92
CA SER A 105 12.69 -7.82 -7.71
C SER A 105 13.52 -7.62 -8.98
N MET A 106 14.82 -7.88 -8.92
CA MET A 106 15.70 -7.85 -10.10
C MET A 106 15.33 -8.92 -11.13
N LEU A 107 15.03 -10.14 -10.69
CA LEU A 107 14.57 -11.22 -11.58
C LEU A 107 13.24 -10.87 -12.26
N PHE A 108 12.29 -10.29 -11.52
CA PHE A 108 11.02 -9.82 -12.09
C PHE A 108 11.24 -8.70 -13.11
N GLN A 109 12.11 -7.74 -12.81
CA GLN A 109 12.42 -6.66 -13.73
C GLN A 109 13.04 -7.20 -15.03
N GLU A 110 13.97 -8.16 -14.92
CA GLU A 110 14.59 -8.79 -16.09
C GLU A 110 13.57 -9.59 -16.91
N PHE A 111 12.69 -10.35 -16.25
CA PHE A 111 11.58 -11.04 -16.90
C PHE A 111 10.69 -10.08 -17.67
N PHE A 112 10.29 -8.95 -17.08
CA PHE A 112 9.47 -7.94 -17.75
C PHE A 112 10.19 -7.30 -18.94
N ASN A 113 11.51 -7.07 -18.84
CA ASN A 113 12.33 -6.59 -19.94
C ASN A 113 12.35 -7.58 -21.11
N LEU A 114 12.46 -8.90 -20.81
CA LEU A 114 12.48 -9.97 -21.82
C LEU A 114 11.17 -10.04 -22.61
N ILE A 115 10.03 -9.82 -21.99
CA ILE A 115 8.71 -9.78 -22.67
C ILE A 115 8.42 -8.44 -23.34
N GLY A 116 9.40 -7.53 -23.39
CA GLY A 116 9.27 -6.22 -24.03
C GLY A 116 8.51 -5.18 -23.23
N PHE A 117 8.15 -5.48 -21.97
CA PHE A 117 7.53 -4.51 -21.08
C PHE A 117 8.58 -3.57 -20.49
N ARG A 118 8.86 -2.50 -21.21
CA ARG A 118 9.76 -1.43 -20.74
C ARG A 118 9.05 -0.38 -19.89
N GLY A 119 7.96 -0.73 -19.30
CA GLY A 119 7.23 0.10 -18.32
C GLY A 119 7.94 0.12 -16.98
N GLY A 120 9.20 0.48 -16.99
CA GLY A 120 9.83 0.94 -15.77
C GLY A 120 9.09 2.21 -15.35
N VAL A 121 8.34 2.15 -14.26
CA VAL A 121 8.26 3.32 -13.41
C VAL A 121 9.74 3.59 -13.11
N SER A 122 10.37 4.50 -13.84
CA SER A 122 11.52 5.18 -13.31
C SER A 122 10.97 5.91 -12.10
N ALA A 123 10.93 5.22 -10.97
CA ALA A 123 10.94 5.89 -9.70
C ALA A 123 12.16 6.77 -9.80
N GLY A 124 11.95 8.03 -10.17
CA GLY A 124 13.02 8.99 -10.26
C GLY A 124 13.76 8.87 -8.94
N THR A 125 15.08 8.83 -9.02
CA THR A 125 15.87 8.79 -7.80
C THR A 125 15.43 9.97 -6.96
N ILE A 126 14.87 9.69 -5.78
CA ILE A 126 14.45 10.77 -4.89
C ILE A 126 15.71 11.44 -4.39
N GLU A 127 15.81 12.73 -4.68
CA GLU A 127 16.91 13.57 -4.22
C GLU A 127 16.57 14.10 -2.83
N PHE A 128 17.31 13.67 -1.83
CA PHE A 128 17.10 14.10 -0.45
C PHE A 128 17.92 15.35 -0.13
N ASP A 129 17.45 16.52 -0.61
CA ASP A 129 18.13 17.78 -0.38
C ASP A 129 18.07 18.28 1.07
N ASN A 130 17.07 17.81 1.82
CA ASN A 130 16.89 18.19 3.21
C ASN A 130 16.06 17.14 3.98
N ALA A 131 16.09 17.23 5.31
CA ALA A 131 15.35 16.33 6.19
C ALA A 131 13.83 16.37 5.95
N GLY A 132 13.27 17.50 5.55
CA GLY A 132 11.84 17.62 5.25
C GLY A 132 11.43 16.73 4.08
N VAL A 133 12.20 16.71 2.99
CA VAL A 133 11.98 15.83 1.83
C VAL A 133 12.08 14.36 2.24
N PHE A 134 13.08 14.01 3.06
CA PHE A 134 13.21 12.65 3.59
C PHE A 134 11.97 12.20 4.37
N PHE A 135 11.50 13.00 5.33
CA PHE A 135 10.30 12.67 6.10
C PHE A 135 9.04 12.61 5.25
N LEU A 136 8.90 13.50 4.27
CA LEU A 136 7.78 13.47 3.32
C LEU A 136 7.81 12.18 2.49
N ALA A 137 8.98 11.77 2.00
CA ALA A 137 9.13 10.52 1.24
C ALA A 137 8.78 9.30 2.11
N VAL A 138 9.29 9.23 3.33
CA VAL A 138 8.94 8.16 4.27
C VAL A 138 7.44 8.13 4.54
N PHE A 139 6.81 9.28 4.71
CA PHE A 139 5.37 9.37 4.97
C PHE A 139 4.55 8.89 3.75
N VAL A 140 4.84 9.42 2.55
CA VAL A 140 4.02 9.16 1.34
C VAL A 140 4.30 7.78 0.74
N ILE A 141 5.56 7.34 0.72
CA ILE A 141 5.97 6.13 -0.02
C ILE A 141 6.04 4.90 0.90
N ALA A 142 6.25 5.07 2.20
CA ALA A 142 6.35 3.95 3.12
C ALA A 142 5.16 3.88 4.09
N LEU A 143 4.88 4.94 4.83
CA LEU A 143 3.91 4.91 5.91
C LEU A 143 2.47 4.84 5.41
N LEU A 144 2.09 5.66 4.43
CA LEU A 144 0.74 5.66 3.86
C LEU A 144 0.39 4.32 3.20
N PRO A 145 1.23 3.72 2.32
CA PRO A 145 0.99 2.39 1.79
C PRO A 145 0.86 1.33 2.87
N ALA A 146 1.79 1.31 3.83
CA ALA A 146 1.75 0.33 4.92
C ALA A 146 0.44 0.42 5.72
N LEU A 147 -0.05 1.62 6.02
CA LEU A 147 -1.34 1.82 6.68
C LEU A 147 -2.50 1.36 5.79
N GLY A 148 -2.52 1.75 4.51
CA GLY A 148 -3.57 1.37 3.57
C GLY A 148 -3.69 -0.14 3.41
N GLU A 149 -2.58 -0.82 3.21
CA GLU A 149 -2.51 -2.28 3.09
C GLU A 149 -2.92 -2.97 4.39
N GLU A 150 -2.46 -2.49 5.53
CA GLU A 150 -2.81 -3.05 6.83
C GLU A 150 -4.31 -2.93 7.11
N PHE A 151 -4.92 -1.78 6.82
CA PHE A 151 -6.38 -1.60 6.92
C PHE A 151 -7.12 -2.54 5.98
N LEU A 152 -6.68 -2.69 4.74
CA LEU A 152 -7.30 -3.57 3.77
C LEU A 152 -7.18 -5.03 4.19
N MET A 153 -5.98 -5.47 4.53
CA MET A 153 -5.71 -6.88 4.84
C MET A 153 -6.31 -7.29 6.18
N ARG A 154 -5.99 -6.61 7.27
CA ARG A 154 -6.46 -6.97 8.60
C ARG A 154 -7.87 -6.50 8.91
N GLY A 155 -8.27 -5.37 8.33
CA GLY A 155 -9.62 -4.83 8.53
C GLY A 155 -10.70 -5.54 7.72
N ASN A 156 -10.34 -6.20 6.60
CA ASN A 156 -11.31 -6.78 5.69
C ASN A 156 -10.94 -8.19 5.21
N VAL A 157 -9.80 -8.37 4.55
CA VAL A 157 -9.49 -9.62 3.82
C VAL A 157 -9.34 -10.80 4.76
N LEU A 158 -8.48 -10.70 5.77
CA LEU A 158 -8.23 -11.79 6.72
C LEU A 158 -9.49 -12.20 7.50
N PRO A 159 -10.30 -11.27 8.04
CA PRO A 159 -11.55 -11.63 8.70
C PRO A 159 -12.57 -12.29 7.78
N GLY A 160 -12.62 -11.87 6.51
CA GLY A 160 -13.50 -12.47 5.52
C GLY A 160 -13.09 -13.91 5.17
N LEU A 161 -11.80 -14.18 5.05
CA LEU A 161 -11.27 -15.52 4.80
C LEU A 161 -11.43 -16.42 6.04
N ALA A 162 -11.15 -15.92 7.23
CA ALA A 162 -11.31 -16.65 8.48
C ALA A 162 -12.76 -17.12 8.72
N SER A 163 -13.76 -16.43 8.15
CA SER A 163 -15.16 -16.85 8.23
C SER A 163 -15.46 -18.19 7.55
N ARG A 164 -14.57 -18.66 6.66
CA ARG A 164 -14.66 -19.97 5.97
C ARG A 164 -13.81 -21.08 6.62
N GLY A 165 -13.18 -20.82 7.76
CA GLY A 165 -12.28 -21.79 8.38
C GLY A 165 -10.97 -22.00 7.62
N ALA A 166 -10.57 -21.06 6.77
CA ALA A 166 -9.37 -21.14 5.94
C ALA A 166 -8.11 -20.55 6.61
N VAL A 167 -8.19 -20.22 7.92
CA VAL A 167 -7.06 -19.70 8.71
C VAL A 167 -7.06 -20.34 10.08
#